data_e34579dae8719543860e27e8a2b11b0e
#
_entry.id   e34579dae8719543860e27e8a2b11b0e
#
_cell.length_a   1.000
_cell.length_b   1.000
_cell.length_c   1.000
_cell.angle_alpha   90.00
_cell.angle_beta   90.00
_cell.angle_gamma   90.00
#
_symmetry.space_group_name_H-M   'P 1'
#
loop_
_entity.id
_entity.type
_entity.pdbx_description
1 polymer ?
#
loop_
_entity_poly.entity_id
_entity_poly.type
_entity_poly.pdbx_seq_one_letter_code
_entity_poly.pdbx_strand_id
1 'polypeptide(L)'
;MKKSRGKIVTIVFVGIIFCVCLVGLILYSHRATGINRKSDFTTELFGKNIYVFSPEDDPQKINDLIDNIYKKQESNQFGSDRYAFFFLPGKYSDNIILKDGFYTEFCGLGQKPTDTSVGKLYTDARWLNTDSDNHNGTQNFWRGVTNLEIEDNSLFAVSQATFLRRIKFDKNLALHDEGGWVSGGFIADCISDGIIDSGSQQQWLTRSSAFRNWTGTNWNMVFLGDEEGSDPEESWPAKSYTSVKSPCTVREKPYLWYDENKKDFFVTISGAEEDVTGASWGCLRDVSYEREHAEKRNIPLSDFYIAKEGKCSAHDINMALSEGRNIFFTPGIYELDEPLEITRADTILFGCGLTTLKPVKGTEAIRTSSVPGVVISGILIDACLNKSENLMIIGEDSSAFNDELLSDPITLSDVFFRVGGASERASAGTCLTVNADGTILDNLWIWRADHGDGVGWDTNPAETGIVIKGNYVNAYGLFVEHFEKYQTIWKGNDGLLVMYQSELPYDVPEPSAWRSHGGEKSGYASIKIDDVTDWQGYGIGIYSYNRDCKVEEVSAIELPEEAENVTIRNVLTVMLSGNPGISNIINETGGHVYHAGDVARLLHWPIRSDADRQ
;
A
#
# COMPACT_ATOMS: atom_id res chain seq x y z
N MET A 1 45.66 73.58 -7.19
CA MET A 1 44.99 72.42 -7.86
C MET A 1 45.64 71.05 -7.61
N LYS A 2 46.54 70.83 -6.62
CA LYS A 2 47.20 69.53 -6.34
C LYS A 2 46.67 68.79 -5.09
N LYS A 3 45.79 69.38 -4.29
CA LYS A 3 45.25 68.71 -3.06
C LYS A 3 43.91 67.95 -3.26
N SER A 4 43.26 68.10 -4.40
CA SER A 4 41.96 67.44 -4.68
C SER A 4 42.09 66.03 -5.31
N ARG A 5 43.19 65.76 -6.08
CA ARG A 5 43.37 64.43 -6.69
C ARG A 5 43.73 63.30 -5.72
N GLY A 6 44.43 63.59 -4.61
CA GLY A 6 44.78 62.61 -3.60
C GLY A 6 43.57 62.10 -2.79
N LYS A 7 42.62 62.97 -2.47
CA LYS A 7 41.42 62.59 -1.76
C LYS A 7 40.44 61.74 -2.57
N ILE A 8 40.33 61.99 -3.88
CA ILE A 8 39.48 61.22 -4.77
C ILE A 8 40.08 59.79 -4.98
N VAL A 9 41.38 59.67 -5.14
CA VAL A 9 42.05 58.36 -5.31
C VAL A 9 41.92 57.56 -4.01
N THR A 10 42.06 58.14 -2.83
CA THR A 10 41.91 57.47 -1.56
C THR A 10 40.43 57.01 -1.31
N ILE A 11 39.43 57.82 -1.66
CA ILE A 11 38.00 57.46 -1.55
C ILE A 11 37.65 56.33 -2.53
N VAL A 12 38.15 56.35 -3.74
CA VAL A 12 37.94 55.28 -4.73
C VAL A 12 38.62 53.96 -4.28
N PHE A 13 39.85 54.04 -3.73
CA PHE A 13 40.54 52.83 -3.22
C PHE A 13 39.90 52.24 -1.98
N VAL A 14 39.40 53.07 -1.03
CA VAL A 14 38.64 52.61 0.14
C VAL A 14 37.28 52.03 -0.29
N GLY A 15 36.58 52.63 -1.28
CA GLY A 15 35.36 52.09 -1.85
C GLY A 15 35.54 50.74 -2.56
N ILE A 16 36.63 50.57 -3.31
CA ILE A 16 36.96 49.28 -3.97
C ILE A 16 37.29 48.21 -2.92
N ILE A 17 38.08 48.52 -1.90
CA ILE A 17 38.39 47.58 -0.80
C ILE A 17 37.13 47.21 -0.04
N PHE A 18 36.19 48.17 0.24
CA PHE A 18 34.94 47.89 0.89
C PHE A 18 34.02 47.01 0.02
N CYS A 19 33.95 47.24 -1.29
CA CYS A 19 33.20 46.38 -2.21
C CYS A 19 33.83 44.99 -2.33
N VAL A 20 35.18 44.86 -2.38
CA VAL A 20 35.87 43.56 -2.41
C VAL A 20 35.67 42.81 -1.09
N CYS A 21 35.69 43.52 0.06
CA CYS A 21 35.40 42.92 1.37
C CYS A 21 33.92 42.53 1.49
N LEU A 22 32.99 43.33 0.94
CA LEU A 22 31.57 42.97 0.94
C LEU A 22 31.26 41.77 0.04
N VAL A 23 31.87 41.73 -1.15
CA VAL A 23 31.79 40.58 -2.07
C VAL A 23 32.46 39.35 -1.45
N GLY A 24 33.62 39.53 -0.80
CA GLY A 24 34.29 38.48 -0.03
C GLY A 24 33.48 37.95 1.14
N LEU A 25 32.79 38.84 1.89
CA LEU A 25 31.85 38.49 2.96
C LEU A 25 30.59 37.80 2.43
N ILE A 26 30.05 38.25 1.30
CA ILE A 26 28.93 37.60 0.63
C ILE A 26 29.35 36.23 0.11
N LEU A 27 30.52 36.09 -0.52
CA LEU A 27 31.05 34.82 -0.97
C LEU A 27 31.47 33.90 0.19
N TYR A 28 31.91 34.45 1.32
CA TYR A 28 32.22 33.70 2.55
C TYR A 28 30.92 33.29 3.28
N SER A 29 29.91 34.16 3.34
CA SER A 29 28.60 33.79 3.86
C SER A 29 27.90 32.74 2.96
N HIS A 30 28.07 32.82 1.64
CA HIS A 30 27.60 31.75 0.73
C HIS A 30 28.45 30.47 0.77
N ARG A 31 29.73 30.51 1.22
CA ARG A 31 30.53 29.31 1.50
C ARG A 31 30.25 28.72 2.90
N ALA A 32 29.95 29.56 3.88
CA ALA A 32 29.56 29.11 5.24
C ALA A 32 28.12 28.58 5.30
N THR A 33 27.29 28.83 4.27
CA THR A 33 25.93 28.28 4.10
C THR A 33 25.91 27.13 3.09
N GLY A 34 26.98 26.36 2.98
CA GLY A 34 27.09 25.16 2.13
C GLY A 34 26.09 24.05 2.45
N ILE A 35 25.22 24.25 3.44
CA ILE A 35 24.16 23.34 3.86
C ILE A 35 22.84 23.56 3.08
N ASN A 36 22.66 24.68 2.35
CA ASN A 36 21.32 25.04 1.86
C ASN A 36 21.07 24.94 0.35
N ARG A 37 22.04 24.66 -0.48
CA ARG A 37 21.78 24.61 -1.94
C ARG A 37 21.08 23.34 -2.41
N LYS A 38 21.29 22.19 -1.74
CA LYS A 38 20.53 20.96 -2.04
C LYS A 38 19.12 21.03 -1.43
N SER A 39 18.98 21.53 -0.20
CA SER A 39 17.68 21.66 0.49
C SER A 39 16.71 22.61 -0.23
N ASP A 40 17.20 23.72 -0.77
CA ASP A 40 16.35 24.68 -1.48
C ASP A 40 15.85 24.09 -2.82
N PHE A 41 16.72 23.42 -3.59
CA PHE A 41 16.33 22.78 -4.86
C PHE A 41 15.32 21.63 -4.64
N THR A 42 15.54 20.77 -3.66
CA THR A 42 14.64 19.65 -3.38
C THR A 42 13.29 20.13 -2.82
N THR A 43 13.28 21.19 -1.99
CA THR A 43 12.06 21.82 -1.51
C THR A 43 11.30 22.51 -2.66
N GLU A 44 12.01 23.15 -3.59
CA GLU A 44 11.39 23.73 -4.79
C GLU A 44 10.80 22.62 -5.67
N LEU A 45 11.51 21.50 -5.85
CA LEU A 45 11.07 20.40 -6.68
C LEU A 45 9.88 19.65 -6.07
N PHE A 46 9.98 19.21 -4.80
CA PHE A 46 9.03 18.30 -4.15
C PHE A 46 8.08 18.97 -3.14
N GLY A 47 8.29 20.23 -2.78
CA GLY A 47 7.49 20.91 -1.75
C GLY A 47 8.00 20.63 -0.33
N LYS A 48 7.19 21.00 0.65
CA LYS A 48 7.59 21.06 2.08
C LYS A 48 7.54 19.75 2.86
N ASN A 49 6.84 18.74 2.34
CA ASN A 49 6.54 17.49 3.06
C ASN A 49 7.47 16.33 2.66
N ILE A 50 8.46 16.60 1.80
CA ILE A 50 9.53 15.66 1.45
C ILE A 50 10.84 16.18 1.99
N TYR A 51 11.53 15.34 2.76
CA TYR A 51 12.85 15.61 3.32
C TYR A 51 13.87 14.72 2.63
N VAL A 52 14.91 15.34 2.05
CA VAL A 52 15.96 14.61 1.31
C VAL A 52 17.24 14.68 2.10
N PHE A 53 17.78 13.53 2.49
CA PHE A 53 19.02 13.37 3.24
C PHE A 53 20.15 12.90 2.35
N SER A 54 21.35 13.27 2.76
CA SER A 54 22.62 12.85 2.19
C SER A 54 23.42 12.10 3.27
N PRO A 55 24.28 11.12 2.91
CA PRO A 55 25.14 10.43 3.86
C PRO A 55 26.07 11.35 4.68
N GLU A 56 26.34 12.56 4.17
CA GLU A 56 27.16 13.57 4.86
C GLU A 56 26.37 14.41 5.87
N ASP A 57 25.04 14.28 5.93
CA ASP A 57 24.22 14.99 6.91
C ASP A 57 24.47 14.45 8.32
N ASP A 58 24.34 15.33 9.31
CA ASP A 58 24.50 14.99 10.71
C ASP A 58 23.43 13.96 11.15
N PRO A 59 23.81 12.73 11.57
CA PRO A 59 22.87 11.70 11.96
C PRO A 59 21.91 12.13 13.10
N GLN A 60 22.38 12.97 14.03
CA GLN A 60 21.54 13.46 15.12
C GLN A 60 20.43 14.36 14.59
N LYS A 61 20.72 15.22 13.60
CA LYS A 61 19.71 16.09 12.99
C LYS A 61 18.69 15.31 12.18
N ILE A 62 19.12 14.23 11.50
CA ILE A 62 18.20 13.33 10.80
C ILE A 62 17.24 12.69 11.80
N ASN A 63 17.76 12.08 12.87
CA ASN A 63 16.94 11.47 13.92
C ASN A 63 16.03 12.47 14.62
N ASP A 64 16.53 13.67 14.95
CA ASP A 64 15.71 14.72 15.59
C ASP A 64 14.52 15.12 14.71
N LEU A 65 14.70 15.19 13.39
CA LEU A 65 13.63 15.51 12.46
C LEU A 65 12.62 14.36 12.35
N ILE A 66 13.10 13.12 12.19
CA ILE A 66 12.25 11.92 12.16
C ILE A 66 11.45 11.82 13.46
N ASP A 67 12.09 11.98 14.63
CA ASP A 67 11.46 11.95 15.95
C ASP A 67 10.38 13.03 16.12
N ASN A 68 10.63 14.23 15.62
CA ASN A 68 9.67 15.33 15.71
C ASN A 68 8.42 15.08 14.84
N ILE A 69 8.59 14.45 13.68
CA ILE A 69 7.48 14.07 12.81
C ILE A 69 6.78 12.83 13.38
N TYR A 70 7.51 11.82 13.81
CA TYR A 70 6.94 10.61 14.41
C TYR A 70 6.04 10.93 15.61
N LYS A 71 6.45 11.80 16.52
CA LYS A 71 5.62 12.25 17.66
C LYS A 71 4.26 12.81 17.27
N LYS A 72 4.13 13.33 16.06
CA LYS A 72 2.85 13.81 15.51
C LYS A 72 2.10 12.68 14.81
N GLN A 73 2.84 11.85 14.07
CA GLN A 73 2.28 10.82 13.18
C GLN A 73 2.05 9.48 13.88
N GLU A 74 2.61 9.26 15.05
CA GLU A 74 2.45 8.02 15.82
C GLU A 74 0.98 7.65 16.07
N SER A 75 0.15 8.64 16.39
CA SER A 75 -1.29 8.48 16.65
C SER A 75 -2.20 9.26 15.69
N ASN A 76 -1.66 9.77 14.58
CA ASN A 76 -2.36 10.64 13.62
C ASN A 76 -3.20 9.86 12.60
N GLN A 77 -3.97 8.88 13.06
CA GLN A 77 -4.69 7.95 12.18
C GLN A 77 -5.64 8.64 11.17
N PHE A 78 -6.26 9.75 11.54
CA PHE A 78 -7.22 10.46 10.69
C PHE A 78 -6.80 11.90 10.37
N GLY A 79 -5.56 12.25 10.68
CA GLY A 79 -5.05 13.59 10.45
C GLY A 79 -4.72 13.89 8.98
N SER A 80 -4.44 15.17 8.72
CA SER A 80 -4.19 15.69 7.39
C SER A 80 -2.73 15.65 6.95
N ASP A 81 -1.79 15.47 7.89
CA ASP A 81 -0.37 15.53 7.57
C ASP A 81 0.12 14.26 6.85
N ARG A 82 0.95 14.43 5.82
CA ARG A 82 1.60 13.37 5.06
C ARG A 82 3.06 13.72 4.84
N TYR A 83 3.96 12.74 4.95
CA TYR A 83 5.40 12.95 4.84
C TYR A 83 6.11 11.87 4.05
N ALA A 84 7.22 12.24 3.41
CA ALA A 84 8.17 11.27 2.87
C ALA A 84 9.60 11.68 3.21
N PHE A 85 10.43 10.68 3.47
CA PHE A 85 11.84 10.82 3.76
C PHE A 85 12.65 10.10 2.69
N PHE A 86 13.46 10.84 1.96
CA PHE A 86 14.28 10.35 0.87
C PHE A 86 15.75 10.31 1.28
N PHE A 87 16.37 9.16 1.11
CA PHE A 87 17.78 8.94 1.42
C PHE A 87 18.57 8.77 0.11
N LEU A 88 19.44 9.75 -0.21
CA LEU A 88 20.35 9.66 -1.36
C LEU A 88 21.27 8.44 -1.21
N PRO A 89 21.79 7.88 -2.33
CA PRO A 89 22.70 6.74 -2.28
C PRO A 89 23.88 6.95 -1.34
N GLY A 90 24.23 5.92 -0.60
CA GLY A 90 25.37 5.87 0.31
C GLY A 90 25.07 5.22 1.64
N LYS A 91 26.11 5.04 2.45
CA LYS A 91 26.00 4.46 3.78
C LYS A 91 25.78 5.54 4.83
N TYR A 92 24.67 5.47 5.51
CA TYR A 92 24.35 6.32 6.66
C TYR A 92 24.87 5.70 7.96
N SER A 93 24.85 6.48 9.04
CA SER A 93 25.23 6.00 10.37
C SER A 93 24.25 4.89 10.85
N ASP A 94 24.80 3.85 11.48
CA ASP A 94 24.05 2.76 12.10
C ASP A 94 23.09 3.24 13.21
N ASN A 95 23.25 4.50 13.67
CA ASN A 95 22.38 5.11 14.65
C ASN A 95 21.10 5.74 14.05
N ILE A 96 20.94 5.76 12.72
CA ILE A 96 19.70 6.24 12.10
C ILE A 96 18.58 5.26 12.38
N ILE A 97 17.46 5.79 12.91
CA ILE A 97 16.26 5.02 13.24
C ILE A 97 15.10 5.57 12.42
N LEU A 98 14.59 4.75 11.51
CA LEU A 98 13.40 5.07 10.73
C LEU A 98 12.16 4.81 11.58
N LYS A 99 11.69 5.83 12.32
CA LYS A 99 10.45 5.73 13.09
C LYS A 99 9.26 6.04 12.21
N ASP A 100 8.52 5.00 11.83
CA ASP A 100 7.45 5.07 10.87
C ASP A 100 6.08 5.24 11.54
N GLY A 101 5.44 6.38 11.31
CA GLY A 101 4.12 6.76 11.80
C GLY A 101 3.07 6.77 10.68
N PHE A 102 1.84 7.15 11.01
CA PHE A 102 0.78 7.27 10.01
C PHE A 102 1.18 8.19 8.85
N TYR A 103 0.81 7.81 7.62
CA TYR A 103 1.04 8.59 6.39
C TYR A 103 2.49 9.04 6.21
N THR A 104 3.40 8.17 6.58
CA THR A 104 4.83 8.40 6.44
C THR A 104 5.42 7.33 5.53
N GLU A 105 6.34 7.71 4.65
CA GLU A 105 7.04 6.78 3.77
C GLU A 105 8.55 7.07 3.79
N PHE A 106 9.36 6.02 3.97
CA PHE A 106 10.82 6.09 3.88
C PHE A 106 11.29 5.47 2.57
N CYS A 107 12.08 6.20 1.79
CA CYS A 107 12.53 5.76 0.47
C CYS A 107 14.04 5.91 0.31
N GLY A 108 14.74 4.83 -0.03
CA GLY A 108 16.08 4.89 -0.55
C GLY A 108 16.10 5.29 -2.03
N LEU A 109 16.99 6.17 -2.39
CA LEU A 109 17.11 6.70 -3.75
C LEU A 109 18.24 6.05 -4.55
N GLY A 110 18.66 4.83 -4.21
CA GLY A 110 19.56 4.01 -5.00
C GLY A 110 18.85 3.30 -6.16
N GLN A 111 19.60 2.85 -7.15
CA GLN A 111 19.05 1.95 -8.19
C GLN A 111 18.72 0.57 -7.61
N LYS A 112 19.50 0.13 -6.62
CA LYS A 112 19.28 -1.08 -5.84
C LYS A 112 19.07 -0.72 -4.37
N PRO A 113 18.36 -1.53 -3.61
CA PRO A 113 18.23 -1.33 -2.16
C PRO A 113 19.57 -1.17 -1.45
N THR A 114 20.57 -1.96 -1.83
CA THR A 114 21.93 -1.97 -1.26
C THR A 114 22.76 -0.72 -1.57
N ASP A 115 22.29 0.15 -2.45
CA ASP A 115 22.97 1.44 -2.71
C ASP A 115 22.72 2.46 -1.60
N THR A 116 21.72 2.22 -0.73
CA THR A 116 21.36 3.14 0.36
C THR A 116 21.13 2.35 1.64
N SER A 117 22.07 2.38 2.58
CA SER A 117 21.99 1.64 3.84
C SER A 117 21.77 2.54 5.05
N VAL A 118 20.88 2.10 5.96
CA VAL A 118 20.50 2.80 7.21
C VAL A 118 20.50 1.83 8.38
N GLY A 119 20.44 2.35 9.62
CA GLY A 119 20.52 1.54 10.83
C GLY A 119 19.34 0.60 10.98
N LYS A 120 18.15 1.08 11.38
CA LYS A 120 17.00 0.20 11.66
C LYS A 120 15.66 0.86 11.39
N LEU A 121 14.66 0.01 11.15
CA LEU A 121 13.24 0.36 11.11
C LEU A 121 12.61 0.17 12.48
N TYR A 122 11.72 1.09 12.88
CA TYR A 122 11.04 1.03 14.17
C TYR A 122 9.61 1.55 14.08
N THR A 123 8.65 0.66 14.35
CA THR A 123 7.24 0.98 14.55
C THR A 123 6.73 0.12 15.69
N ASP A 124 6.53 0.71 16.87
CA ASP A 124 5.95 0.02 18.00
C ASP A 124 4.41 0.10 18.02
N ALA A 125 3.80 -0.55 18.99
CA ALA A 125 2.35 -0.62 19.14
C ALA A 125 1.86 -0.05 20.48
N ARG A 126 2.43 1.04 20.96
CA ARG A 126 2.19 1.56 22.33
C ARG A 126 1.22 2.72 22.38
N TRP A 127 0.99 3.41 21.27
CA TRP A 127 0.19 4.64 21.25
C TRP A 127 -1.31 4.40 21.48
N LEU A 128 -1.84 3.25 21.07
CA LEU A 128 -3.28 2.96 21.12
C LEU A 128 -3.81 2.82 22.56
N ASN A 129 -2.95 2.45 23.48
CA ASN A 129 -3.34 2.17 24.86
C ASN A 129 -2.49 2.97 25.83
N THR A 130 -3.17 3.61 26.78
CA THR A 130 -2.52 4.31 27.90
C THR A 130 -1.90 3.36 28.90
N ASP A 131 -2.17 2.06 28.78
CA ASP A 131 -1.54 1.01 29.57
C ASP A 131 -0.25 0.57 28.89
N SER A 132 0.89 0.78 29.56
CA SER A 132 2.23 0.50 29.03
C SER A 132 2.48 -0.98 28.66
N ASP A 133 1.64 -1.88 29.16
CA ASP A 133 1.77 -3.32 28.95
C ASP A 133 0.92 -3.85 27.77
N ASN A 134 0.20 -2.97 27.09
CA ASN A 134 -0.61 -3.33 25.95
C ASN A 134 0.09 -2.95 24.62
N HIS A 135 0.56 -3.95 23.92
CA HIS A 135 1.29 -3.84 22.65
C HIS A 135 0.38 -4.07 21.42
N ASN A 136 -0.90 -3.63 21.49
CA ASN A 136 -1.88 -3.81 20.43
C ASN A 136 -1.65 -2.80 19.29
N GLY A 137 -1.18 -3.28 18.14
CA GLY A 137 -0.94 -2.53 16.92
C GLY A 137 -2.01 -2.70 15.82
N THR A 138 -3.21 -3.22 16.16
CA THR A 138 -4.28 -3.46 15.17
C THR A 138 -4.78 -2.21 14.44
N GLN A 139 -4.36 -1.01 14.86
CA GLN A 139 -4.66 0.24 14.18
C GLN A 139 -3.42 0.93 13.59
N ASN A 140 -2.28 0.26 13.50
CA ASN A 140 -1.05 0.80 12.91
C ASN A 140 -1.08 0.74 11.37
N PHE A 141 -1.92 1.54 10.74
CA PHE A 141 -2.16 1.61 9.30
C PHE A 141 -1.28 2.64 8.57
N TRP A 142 -1.35 2.63 7.23
CA TRP A 142 -0.83 3.66 6.31
C TRP A 142 0.62 4.05 6.55
N ARG A 143 1.54 3.10 6.37
CA ARG A 143 2.98 3.24 6.55
C ARG A 143 3.73 2.52 5.45
N GLY A 144 4.90 2.98 5.10
CA GLY A 144 5.65 2.32 4.05
C GLY A 144 7.14 2.58 4.04
N VAL A 145 7.89 1.54 3.66
CA VAL A 145 9.34 1.64 3.46
C VAL A 145 9.70 0.99 2.13
N THR A 146 10.50 1.70 1.33
CA THR A 146 10.87 1.25 0.00
C THR A 146 12.36 1.45 -0.30
N ASN A 147 12.94 0.47 -1.01
CA ASN A 147 14.24 0.56 -1.69
C ASN A 147 15.42 0.93 -0.77
N LEU A 148 15.57 0.24 0.36
CA LEU A 148 16.60 0.46 1.39
C LEU A 148 17.30 -0.83 1.81
N GLU A 149 18.55 -0.74 2.25
CA GLU A 149 19.20 -1.75 3.09
C GLU A 149 19.10 -1.33 4.57
N ILE A 150 18.65 -2.25 5.42
CA ILE A 150 18.45 -2.05 6.86
C ILE A 150 19.39 -2.97 7.62
N GLU A 151 20.37 -2.38 8.32
CA GLU A 151 21.54 -3.09 8.86
C GLU A 151 21.31 -3.73 10.24
N ASP A 152 20.28 -3.30 11.00
CA ASP A 152 20.09 -3.78 12.38
C ASP A 152 18.68 -4.38 12.62
N ASN A 153 18.53 -5.08 13.76
CA ASN A 153 17.26 -5.66 14.17
C ASN A 153 16.15 -4.62 14.17
N SER A 154 15.05 -4.95 13.52
CA SER A 154 13.97 -4.03 13.24
C SER A 154 12.64 -4.51 13.81
N LEU A 155 11.78 -3.55 14.12
CA LEU A 155 10.41 -3.74 14.58
C LEU A 155 9.45 -3.01 13.64
N PHE A 156 8.49 -3.76 13.09
CA PHE A 156 7.44 -3.21 12.24
C PHE A 156 6.09 -3.80 12.66
N ALA A 157 5.59 -3.36 13.83
CA ALA A 157 4.33 -3.82 14.41
C ALA A 157 3.17 -3.04 13.77
N VAL A 158 2.70 -3.54 12.63
CA VAL A 158 1.74 -2.84 11.75
C VAL A 158 0.55 -3.73 11.39
N SER A 159 -0.46 -3.09 10.82
CA SER A 159 -1.69 -3.69 10.31
C SER A 159 -1.91 -3.30 8.83
N GLN A 160 -3.13 -3.35 8.34
CA GLN A 160 -3.48 -3.16 6.93
C GLN A 160 -2.94 -1.84 6.33
N ALA A 161 -2.90 -1.76 5.01
CA ALA A 161 -2.40 -0.60 4.24
C ALA A 161 -0.97 -0.21 4.58
N THR A 162 -0.13 -1.20 4.80
CA THR A 162 1.30 -1.02 5.03
C THR A 162 2.11 -1.85 4.04
N PHE A 163 3.33 -1.45 3.78
CA PHE A 163 4.17 -2.15 2.82
C PHE A 163 5.67 -2.02 3.12
N LEU A 164 6.37 -3.12 2.91
CA LEU A 164 7.82 -3.21 2.80
C LEU A 164 8.15 -3.68 1.38
N ARG A 165 8.77 -2.83 0.55
CA ARG A 165 9.08 -3.17 -0.84
C ARG A 165 10.53 -2.90 -1.19
N ARG A 166 11.17 -3.86 -1.84
CA ARG A 166 12.56 -3.72 -2.28
C ARG A 166 13.49 -3.38 -1.10
N ILE A 167 13.48 -4.21 -0.06
CA ILE A 167 14.30 -3.98 1.14
C ILE A 167 15.24 -5.15 1.35
N LYS A 168 16.50 -4.84 1.70
CA LYS A 168 17.46 -5.80 2.24
C LYS A 168 17.46 -5.68 3.76
N PHE A 169 17.13 -6.75 4.45
CA PHE A 169 17.30 -6.86 5.90
C PHE A 169 18.53 -7.71 6.22
N ASP A 170 19.53 -7.14 6.89
CA ASP A 170 20.74 -7.86 7.30
C ASP A 170 20.53 -8.67 8.57
N LYS A 171 19.56 -8.26 9.40
CA LYS A 171 19.22 -8.90 10.67
C LYS A 171 17.72 -9.15 10.80
N ASN A 172 17.26 -9.48 12.00
CA ASN A 172 15.89 -9.89 12.25
C ASN A 172 14.88 -8.76 12.07
N LEU A 173 13.71 -9.12 11.59
CA LEU A 173 12.53 -8.28 11.49
C LEU A 173 11.40 -8.87 12.32
N ALA A 174 10.96 -8.17 13.36
CA ALA A 174 9.74 -8.52 14.10
C ALA A 174 8.56 -7.73 13.52
N LEU A 175 7.47 -8.45 13.20
CA LEU A 175 6.23 -7.89 12.66
C LEU A 175 5.16 -7.68 13.75
N HIS A 176 5.54 -7.79 15.01
CA HIS A 176 4.70 -7.59 16.18
C HIS A 176 5.51 -6.99 17.33
N ASP A 177 4.87 -6.23 18.21
CA ASP A 177 5.51 -5.71 19.42
C ASP A 177 5.19 -6.60 20.62
N GLU A 178 6.19 -7.34 21.12
CA GLU A 178 6.13 -8.23 22.31
C GLU A 178 4.91 -9.20 22.33
N GLY A 179 4.43 -9.64 21.16
CA GLY A 179 3.29 -10.55 21.04
C GLY A 179 1.91 -9.89 21.11
N GLY A 180 1.82 -8.56 21.14
CA GLY A 180 0.56 -7.84 21.01
C GLY A 180 -0.11 -8.06 19.66
N TRP A 181 -1.42 -7.92 19.62
CA TRP A 181 -2.21 -8.16 18.39
C TRP A 181 -1.86 -7.16 17.29
N VAL A 182 -1.75 -7.69 16.08
CA VAL A 182 -1.56 -6.95 14.82
C VAL A 182 -2.33 -7.65 13.71
N SER A 183 -2.87 -6.93 12.73
CA SER A 183 -3.89 -7.48 11.84
C SER A 183 -3.54 -7.44 10.35
N GLY A 184 -2.28 -7.67 10.01
CA GLY A 184 -1.87 -7.90 8.63
C GLY A 184 -0.88 -6.87 8.09
N GLY A 185 -0.35 -7.16 6.94
CA GLY A 185 0.59 -6.31 6.21
C GLY A 185 1.15 -7.03 5.00
N PHE A 186 2.16 -6.44 4.40
CA PHE A 186 2.65 -6.84 3.09
C PHE A 186 4.16 -6.66 2.96
N ILE A 187 4.82 -7.71 2.48
CA ILE A 187 6.22 -7.70 2.04
C ILE A 187 6.29 -8.12 0.58
N ALA A 188 7.01 -7.37 -0.26
CA ALA A 188 7.28 -7.78 -1.64
C ALA A 188 8.66 -7.34 -2.12
N ASP A 189 9.25 -8.16 -2.98
CA ASP A 189 10.53 -7.86 -3.62
C ASP A 189 11.65 -7.58 -2.61
N CYS A 190 11.65 -8.28 -1.46
CA CYS A 190 12.58 -8.10 -0.36
C CYS A 190 13.56 -9.28 -0.21
N ILE A 191 14.70 -9.02 0.41
CA ILE A 191 15.67 -10.06 0.79
C ILE A 191 15.96 -9.93 2.28
N SER A 192 15.86 -11.03 3.04
CA SER A 192 16.17 -11.04 4.48
C SER A 192 17.20 -12.12 4.81
N ASP A 193 18.36 -11.69 5.34
CA ASP A 193 19.35 -12.61 5.90
C ASP A 193 19.04 -13.02 7.34
N GLY A 194 18.17 -12.29 8.02
CA GLY A 194 17.71 -12.57 9.37
C GLY A 194 16.43 -13.40 9.41
N ILE A 195 15.90 -13.53 10.62
CA ILE A 195 14.59 -14.14 10.87
C ILE A 195 13.52 -13.09 10.68
N ILE A 196 12.46 -13.40 9.93
CA ILE A 196 11.21 -12.66 9.94
C ILE A 196 10.28 -13.35 10.95
N ASP A 197 9.89 -12.62 11.99
CA ASP A 197 9.01 -13.12 13.05
C ASP A 197 7.65 -12.45 12.96
N SER A 198 6.64 -13.19 12.47
CA SER A 198 5.27 -12.70 12.38
C SER A 198 4.52 -12.75 13.71
N GLY A 199 4.99 -13.56 14.68
CA GLY A 199 4.45 -13.60 16.03
C GLY A 199 2.93 -13.71 16.08
N SER A 200 2.30 -12.66 16.53
CA SER A 200 0.84 -12.52 16.70
C SER A 200 0.09 -11.94 15.48
N GLN A 201 0.75 -11.76 14.35
CA GLN A 201 0.08 -11.30 13.11
C GLN A 201 -1.09 -12.23 12.77
N GLN A 202 -2.26 -11.64 12.58
CA GLN A 202 -3.47 -12.38 12.23
C GLN A 202 -3.39 -12.92 10.80
N GLN A 203 -2.92 -12.12 9.88
CA GLN A 203 -2.66 -12.48 8.48
C GLN A 203 -1.45 -11.70 7.94
N TRP A 204 -0.83 -12.22 6.89
CA TRP A 204 0.30 -11.57 6.22
C TRP A 204 0.50 -12.12 4.83
N LEU A 205 0.86 -11.26 3.87
CA LEU A 205 1.34 -11.70 2.56
C LEU A 205 2.82 -11.35 2.38
N THR A 206 3.60 -12.37 2.01
CA THR A 206 4.96 -12.22 1.50
C THR A 206 4.98 -12.65 0.04
N ARG A 207 5.48 -11.78 -0.86
CA ARG A 207 5.44 -12.02 -2.30
C ARG A 207 6.79 -11.74 -2.95
N SER A 208 7.20 -12.62 -3.87
CA SER A 208 8.40 -12.44 -4.72
C SER A 208 9.63 -12.02 -3.91
N SER A 209 9.84 -12.67 -2.77
CA SER A 209 10.90 -12.31 -1.81
C SER A 209 11.83 -13.48 -1.56
N ALA A 210 12.93 -13.23 -0.87
CA ALA A 210 13.89 -14.24 -0.48
C ALA A 210 14.24 -14.07 1.00
N PHE A 211 14.07 -15.11 1.83
CA PHE A 211 14.36 -15.03 3.26
C PHE A 211 14.86 -16.36 3.81
N ARG A 212 15.74 -16.30 4.81
CA ARG A 212 16.36 -17.50 5.38
C ARG A 212 15.47 -18.24 6.34
N ASN A 213 14.62 -17.54 7.07
CA ASN A 213 13.77 -18.17 8.07
C ASN A 213 12.56 -17.29 8.39
N TRP A 214 11.41 -17.95 8.57
CA TRP A 214 10.16 -17.36 9.04
C TRP A 214 9.69 -18.04 10.30
N THR A 215 9.28 -17.27 11.30
CA THR A 215 8.70 -17.78 12.54
C THR A 215 7.37 -17.08 12.83
N GLY A 216 6.58 -17.71 13.69
CA GLY A 216 5.26 -17.17 14.03
C GLY A 216 4.20 -17.51 13.00
N THR A 217 3.00 -17.70 13.49
CA THR A 217 1.78 -17.88 12.71
C THR A 217 0.59 -17.71 13.63
N ASN A 218 -0.46 -17.05 13.15
CA ASN A 218 -1.72 -17.06 13.86
C ASN A 218 -2.83 -17.63 12.97
N TRP A 219 -3.43 -16.82 12.07
CA TRP A 219 -4.56 -17.32 11.31
C TRP A 219 -4.27 -17.55 9.83
N ASN A 220 -3.55 -16.64 9.16
CA ASN A 220 -3.39 -16.73 7.71
C ASN A 220 -2.08 -16.09 7.22
N MET A 221 -1.01 -16.88 7.15
CA MET A 221 0.27 -16.45 6.58
C MET A 221 0.39 -17.02 5.17
N VAL A 222 0.54 -16.14 4.17
CA VAL A 222 0.57 -16.52 2.76
C VAL A 222 1.91 -16.12 2.14
N PHE A 223 2.47 -17.05 1.38
CA PHE A 223 3.73 -16.92 0.66
C PHE A 223 3.47 -17.12 -0.82
N LEU A 224 3.88 -16.17 -1.66
CA LEU A 224 3.60 -16.18 -3.09
C LEU A 224 4.86 -15.91 -3.91
N GLY A 225 5.34 -16.91 -4.64
CA GLY A 225 6.46 -16.73 -5.55
C GLY A 225 7.76 -16.31 -4.88
N ASP A 226 7.99 -16.74 -3.65
CA ASP A 226 9.23 -16.48 -2.95
C ASP A 226 10.37 -17.39 -3.47
N GLU A 227 11.63 -17.06 -3.18
CA GLU A 227 12.80 -17.84 -3.60
C GLU A 227 12.70 -19.29 -3.09
N GLU A 228 13.05 -20.26 -3.92
CA GLU A 228 13.01 -21.67 -3.55
C GLU A 228 13.76 -21.95 -2.24
N GLY A 229 13.06 -22.53 -1.27
CA GLY A 229 13.57 -22.84 0.06
C GLY A 229 13.40 -21.70 1.09
N SER A 230 12.78 -20.58 0.72
CA SER A 230 12.41 -19.53 1.66
C SER A 230 11.15 -19.87 2.45
N ASP A 231 10.12 -20.36 1.77
CA ASP A 231 8.83 -20.65 2.40
C ASP A 231 8.93 -21.69 3.50
N PRO A 232 8.25 -21.47 4.63
CA PRO A 232 8.13 -22.53 5.63
C PRO A 232 7.28 -23.68 5.09
N GLU A 233 7.52 -24.89 5.62
CA GLU A 233 6.74 -26.06 5.23
C GLU A 233 5.24 -25.84 5.51
N GLU A 234 4.43 -25.99 4.48
CA GLU A 234 2.98 -25.90 4.56
C GLU A 234 2.44 -27.08 5.40
N SER A 235 1.75 -26.76 6.48
CA SER A 235 1.17 -27.78 7.38
C SER A 235 -0.22 -27.34 7.86
N TRP A 236 -1.02 -26.80 6.97
CA TRP A 236 -2.41 -26.41 7.25
C TRP A 236 -3.24 -27.62 7.72
N PRO A 237 -4.07 -27.51 8.76
CA PRO A 237 -4.33 -26.32 9.56
C PRO A 237 -3.47 -26.20 10.83
N ALA A 238 -2.55 -27.11 11.08
CA ALA A 238 -1.73 -27.10 12.29
C ALA A 238 -0.84 -25.85 12.40
N LYS A 239 -0.34 -25.38 11.25
CA LYS A 239 0.21 -24.05 11.06
C LYS A 239 -0.52 -23.40 9.88
N SER A 240 -0.93 -22.16 10.04
CA SER A 240 -1.74 -21.46 9.03
C SER A 240 -0.87 -20.86 7.92
N TYR A 241 -0.02 -21.68 7.31
CA TYR A 241 0.85 -21.33 6.20
C TYR A 241 0.24 -21.79 4.88
N THR A 242 0.12 -20.87 3.93
CA THR A 242 -0.30 -21.15 2.56
C THR A 242 0.81 -20.73 1.61
N SER A 243 1.36 -21.67 0.85
CA SER A 243 2.42 -21.40 -0.14
C SER A 243 1.90 -21.56 -1.55
N VAL A 244 2.11 -20.55 -2.38
CA VAL A 244 1.76 -20.53 -3.81
C VAL A 244 3.04 -20.33 -4.60
N LYS A 245 3.36 -21.28 -5.47
CA LYS A 245 4.68 -21.42 -6.10
C LYS A 245 5.12 -20.15 -6.84
N SER A 246 4.23 -19.57 -7.64
CA SER A 246 4.52 -18.37 -8.42
C SER A 246 3.25 -17.56 -8.66
N PRO A 247 3.33 -16.23 -8.81
CA PRO A 247 2.23 -15.44 -9.34
C PRO A 247 2.03 -15.76 -10.83
N CYS A 248 0.78 -15.70 -11.34
CA CYS A 248 0.54 -15.79 -12.79
C CYS A 248 1.25 -14.66 -13.52
N THR A 249 0.92 -13.43 -13.17
CA THR A 249 1.53 -12.22 -13.72
C THR A 249 1.78 -11.22 -12.60
N VAL A 250 2.96 -10.66 -12.52
CA VAL A 250 3.32 -9.63 -11.53
C VAL A 250 4.05 -8.48 -12.20
N ARG A 251 3.82 -7.27 -11.72
CA ARG A 251 4.63 -6.09 -12.02
C ARG A 251 5.05 -5.45 -10.70
N GLU A 252 6.36 -5.30 -10.49
CA GLU A 252 6.84 -4.68 -9.28
C GLU A 252 6.50 -3.18 -9.25
N LYS A 253 6.21 -2.67 -8.04
CA LYS A 253 5.92 -1.24 -7.82
C LYS A 253 7.03 -0.37 -8.39
N PRO A 254 6.72 0.72 -9.11
CA PRO A 254 7.71 1.71 -9.52
C PRO A 254 8.49 2.27 -8.32
N TYR A 255 9.73 2.63 -8.53
CA TYR A 255 10.55 3.28 -7.50
C TYR A 255 11.31 4.48 -8.04
N LEU A 256 11.46 5.49 -7.20
CA LEU A 256 12.23 6.70 -7.46
C LEU A 256 13.70 6.47 -7.10
N TRP A 257 14.64 6.95 -7.92
CA TRP A 257 16.05 6.92 -7.61
C TRP A 257 16.78 8.15 -8.17
N TYR A 258 17.97 8.42 -7.64
CA TYR A 258 18.79 9.58 -8.00
C TYR A 258 20.07 9.16 -8.70
N ASP A 259 20.30 9.67 -9.90
CA ASP A 259 21.55 9.48 -10.66
C ASP A 259 22.56 10.56 -10.28
N GLU A 260 23.59 10.21 -9.53
CA GLU A 260 24.63 11.16 -9.09
C GLU A 260 25.44 11.74 -10.25
N ASN A 261 25.59 11.01 -11.35
CA ASN A 261 26.34 11.46 -12.52
C ASN A 261 25.55 12.49 -13.32
N LYS A 262 24.26 12.25 -13.51
CA LYS A 262 23.34 13.15 -14.22
C LYS A 262 22.80 14.26 -13.31
N LYS A 263 22.86 14.05 -11.99
CA LYS A 263 22.27 14.90 -10.96
C LYS A 263 20.76 15.11 -11.18
N ASP A 264 20.08 14.01 -11.50
CA ASP A 264 18.68 14.00 -11.85
C ASP A 264 17.96 12.79 -11.24
N PHE A 265 16.64 12.90 -11.10
CA PHE A 265 15.78 11.83 -10.56
C PHE A 265 15.15 11.05 -11.69
N PHE A 266 14.99 9.74 -11.46
CA PHE A 266 14.34 8.83 -12.38
C PHE A 266 13.32 7.96 -11.64
N VAL A 267 12.24 7.62 -12.31
CA VAL A 267 11.32 6.58 -11.88
C VAL A 267 11.56 5.35 -12.75
N THR A 268 11.89 4.23 -12.14
CA THR A 268 12.01 2.95 -12.83
C THR A 268 10.70 2.19 -12.77
N ILE A 269 10.27 1.67 -13.91
CA ILE A 269 9.13 0.79 -14.06
C ILE A 269 9.58 -0.52 -14.67
N SER A 270 9.20 -1.62 -14.03
CA SER A 270 9.40 -2.97 -14.55
C SER A 270 8.27 -3.34 -15.51
N GLY A 271 8.56 -4.13 -16.52
CA GLY A 271 7.56 -4.85 -17.31
C GLY A 271 6.79 -5.84 -16.43
N ALA A 272 5.70 -6.36 -16.94
CA ALA A 272 5.01 -7.49 -16.34
C ALA A 272 5.81 -8.78 -16.58
N GLU A 273 5.84 -9.67 -15.59
CA GLU A 273 6.56 -10.95 -15.64
C GLU A 273 5.60 -12.08 -15.23
N GLU A 274 5.72 -13.22 -15.89
CA GLU A 274 4.92 -14.41 -15.61
C GLU A 274 5.75 -15.46 -14.86
N ASP A 275 5.10 -16.19 -13.95
CA ASP A 275 5.67 -17.35 -13.25
C ASP A 275 7.05 -17.13 -12.59
N VAL A 276 7.33 -15.92 -12.15
CA VAL A 276 8.62 -15.56 -11.53
C VAL A 276 8.65 -15.84 -10.02
N THR A 277 9.87 -16.09 -9.49
CA THR A 277 10.10 -16.32 -8.06
C THR A 277 11.27 -15.51 -7.54
N GLY A 278 11.26 -15.20 -6.24
CA GLY A 278 12.29 -14.43 -5.57
C GLY A 278 12.28 -12.93 -5.92
N ALA A 279 13.20 -12.19 -5.33
CA ALA A 279 13.29 -10.75 -5.54
C ALA A 279 13.81 -10.38 -6.95
N SER A 280 13.37 -9.24 -7.48
CA SER A 280 13.70 -8.79 -8.85
C SER A 280 15.13 -8.25 -8.98
N TRP A 281 15.82 -7.99 -7.87
CA TRP A 281 17.08 -7.27 -7.81
C TRP A 281 18.24 -8.03 -7.14
N GLY A 282 17.99 -9.22 -6.62
CA GLY A 282 18.99 -10.03 -5.95
C GLY A 282 18.43 -11.38 -5.51
N CYS A 283 19.24 -12.21 -4.89
CA CYS A 283 18.86 -13.45 -4.24
C CYS A 283 19.67 -13.65 -2.95
N LEU A 284 19.27 -14.62 -2.10
CA LEU A 284 19.96 -14.90 -0.82
C LEU A 284 21.45 -15.26 -0.97
N ARG A 285 21.84 -15.78 -2.10
CA ARG A 285 23.24 -16.17 -2.37
C ARG A 285 24.07 -15.07 -2.99
N ASP A 286 23.42 -14.18 -3.73
CA ASP A 286 24.08 -13.13 -4.50
C ASP A 286 23.16 -11.92 -4.70
N VAL A 287 23.35 -10.88 -3.89
CA VAL A 287 22.61 -9.62 -4.00
C VAL A 287 22.98 -8.82 -5.25
N SER A 288 24.03 -9.21 -5.99
CA SER A 288 24.35 -8.63 -7.29
C SER A 288 23.56 -9.27 -8.45
N TYR A 289 22.92 -10.42 -8.21
CA TYR A 289 22.06 -11.07 -9.19
C TYR A 289 20.89 -10.13 -9.55
N GLU A 290 20.61 -10.01 -10.83
CA GLU A 290 19.41 -9.37 -11.33
C GLU A 290 18.62 -10.39 -12.14
N ARG A 291 17.31 -10.41 -11.97
CA ARG A 291 16.43 -11.23 -12.78
C ARG A 291 16.50 -10.74 -14.24
N GLU A 292 16.86 -11.61 -15.19
CA GLU A 292 17.26 -11.23 -16.54
C GLU A 292 16.12 -10.73 -17.44
N HIS A 293 14.85 -10.89 -17.06
CA HIS A 293 13.75 -10.84 -18.02
C HIS A 293 12.79 -9.65 -17.92
N ALA A 294 12.84 -8.85 -16.85
CA ALA A 294 11.99 -7.68 -16.79
C ALA A 294 12.57 -6.53 -17.61
N GLU A 295 11.89 -6.13 -18.67
CA GLU A 295 12.19 -4.85 -19.30
C GLU A 295 12.01 -3.73 -18.28
N LYS A 296 13.08 -2.99 -18.00
CA LYS A 296 13.06 -1.84 -17.09
C LYS A 296 13.14 -0.56 -17.91
N ARG A 297 12.17 0.33 -17.69
CA ARG A 297 12.19 1.68 -18.26
C ARG A 297 12.55 2.68 -17.16
N ASN A 298 13.61 3.45 -17.38
CA ASN A 298 14.03 4.56 -16.51
C ASN A 298 13.51 5.86 -17.10
N ILE A 299 12.49 6.43 -16.51
CA ILE A 299 11.81 7.63 -16.97
C ILE A 299 12.31 8.81 -16.14
N PRO A 300 12.90 9.86 -16.76
CA PRO A 300 13.36 11.03 -16.02
C PRO A 300 12.17 11.73 -15.35
N LEU A 301 12.40 12.25 -14.14
CA LEU A 301 11.33 12.93 -13.39
C LEU A 301 10.84 14.21 -14.11
N SER A 302 11.60 14.75 -15.05
CA SER A 302 11.17 15.84 -15.94
C SER A 302 9.98 15.47 -16.83
N ASP A 303 9.76 14.18 -17.09
CA ASP A 303 8.61 13.68 -17.87
C ASP A 303 7.34 13.51 -17.02
N PHE A 304 7.45 13.82 -15.73
CA PHE A 304 6.34 13.86 -14.80
C PHE A 304 5.87 15.29 -14.54
N TYR A 305 4.57 15.46 -14.41
CA TYR A 305 4.01 16.63 -13.73
C TYR A 305 4.07 16.40 -12.24
N ILE A 306 4.79 17.22 -11.50
CA ILE A 306 4.91 17.12 -10.04
C ILE A 306 3.73 17.86 -9.41
N ALA A 307 2.71 17.11 -9.05
CA ALA A 307 1.55 17.63 -8.34
C ALA A 307 1.91 17.91 -6.88
N LYS A 308 1.64 19.13 -6.42
CA LYS A 308 1.91 19.59 -5.05
C LYS A 308 0.62 20.03 -4.39
N GLU A 309 0.41 19.58 -3.15
CA GLU A 309 -0.76 19.93 -2.37
C GLU A 309 -1.05 21.44 -2.37
N GLY A 310 -2.29 21.82 -2.69
CA GLY A 310 -2.75 23.22 -2.74
C GLY A 310 -2.09 24.08 -3.82
N LYS A 311 -1.39 23.48 -4.80
CA LYS A 311 -0.74 24.17 -5.91
C LYS A 311 -1.24 23.76 -7.29
N CYS A 312 -2.07 22.73 -7.36
CA CYS A 312 -2.69 22.25 -8.60
C CYS A 312 -4.13 21.84 -8.32
N SER A 313 -4.97 21.95 -9.33
CA SER A 313 -6.34 21.46 -9.39
C SER A 313 -6.40 20.12 -10.14
N ALA A 314 -7.56 19.44 -10.13
CA ALA A 314 -7.81 18.29 -10.99
C ALA A 314 -7.62 18.65 -12.47
N HIS A 315 -8.09 19.83 -12.87
CA HIS A 315 -7.91 20.34 -14.23
C HIS A 315 -6.44 20.45 -14.65
N ASP A 316 -5.56 21.00 -13.77
CA ASP A 316 -4.13 21.13 -14.09
C ASP A 316 -3.48 19.74 -14.28
N ILE A 317 -3.90 18.75 -13.47
CA ILE A 317 -3.42 17.36 -13.59
C ILE A 317 -3.93 16.74 -14.91
N ASN A 318 -5.20 16.91 -15.23
CA ASN A 318 -5.79 16.41 -16.48
C ASN A 318 -5.17 17.04 -17.71
N MET A 319 -4.84 18.34 -17.66
CA MET A 319 -4.07 19.01 -18.72
C MET A 319 -2.70 18.33 -18.92
N ALA A 320 -1.97 18.06 -17.84
CA ALA A 320 -0.69 17.37 -17.93
C ALA A 320 -0.82 15.94 -18.48
N LEU A 321 -1.85 15.19 -18.06
CA LEU A 321 -2.17 13.86 -18.62
C LEU A 321 -2.46 13.93 -20.11
N SER A 322 -3.23 14.94 -20.56
CA SER A 322 -3.56 15.15 -21.98
C SER A 322 -2.35 15.53 -22.82
N GLU A 323 -1.35 16.19 -22.24
CA GLU A 323 -0.06 16.49 -22.85
C GLU A 323 0.89 15.28 -22.90
N GLY A 324 0.47 14.13 -22.39
CA GLY A 324 1.25 12.89 -22.39
C GLY A 324 2.24 12.77 -21.22
N ARG A 325 2.12 13.59 -20.19
CA ARG A 325 2.97 13.54 -19.01
C ARG A 325 2.46 12.48 -18.02
N ASN A 326 3.39 11.89 -17.27
CA ASN A 326 3.08 11.12 -16.08
C ASN A 326 2.86 12.04 -14.87
N ILE A 327 2.28 11.52 -13.79
CA ILE A 327 2.01 12.32 -12.59
C ILE A 327 2.80 11.77 -11.41
N PHE A 328 3.54 12.66 -10.74
CA PHE A 328 4.16 12.39 -9.44
C PHE A 328 3.44 13.22 -8.38
N PHE A 329 2.75 12.56 -7.46
CA PHE A 329 2.08 13.23 -6.36
C PHE A 329 3.01 13.33 -5.15
N THR A 330 3.25 14.53 -4.68
CA THR A 330 3.95 14.73 -3.40
C THR A 330 3.01 14.47 -2.22
N PRO A 331 3.54 14.15 -1.02
CA PRO A 331 2.71 13.90 0.16
C PRO A 331 1.74 15.05 0.44
N GLY A 332 0.45 14.74 0.50
CA GLY A 332 -0.61 15.72 0.72
C GLY A 332 -2.00 15.18 0.45
N ILE A 333 -3.02 16.03 0.64
CA ILE A 333 -4.41 15.75 0.33
C ILE A 333 -4.84 16.61 -0.86
N TYR A 334 -5.36 15.97 -1.90
CA TYR A 334 -5.77 16.61 -3.15
C TYR A 334 -7.29 16.51 -3.31
N GLU A 335 -7.97 17.63 -3.23
CA GLU A 335 -9.40 17.71 -3.52
C GLU A 335 -9.62 17.76 -5.04
N LEU A 336 -10.41 16.81 -5.55
CA LEU A 336 -10.71 16.68 -6.97
C LEU A 336 -12.16 17.08 -7.21
N ASP A 337 -12.39 18.06 -8.05
CA ASP A 337 -13.71 18.53 -8.50
C ASP A 337 -14.16 17.87 -9.82
N GLU A 338 -13.27 17.13 -10.45
CA GLU A 338 -13.51 16.27 -11.61
C GLU A 338 -12.61 15.03 -11.53
N PRO A 339 -12.92 13.91 -12.22
CA PRO A 339 -12.08 12.72 -12.26
C PRO A 339 -10.72 13.01 -12.91
N LEU A 340 -9.69 12.29 -12.47
CA LEU A 340 -8.44 12.18 -13.23
C LEU A 340 -8.64 11.14 -14.34
N GLU A 341 -8.58 11.58 -15.60
CA GLU A 341 -8.87 10.77 -16.78
C GLU A 341 -7.59 10.21 -17.40
N ILE A 342 -7.42 8.88 -17.34
CA ILE A 342 -6.26 8.18 -17.89
C ILE A 342 -6.68 7.48 -19.18
N THR A 343 -6.34 8.06 -20.32
CA THR A 343 -6.75 7.56 -21.65
C THR A 343 -5.58 7.10 -22.52
N ARG A 344 -4.34 7.27 -22.04
CA ARG A 344 -3.13 6.94 -22.78
C ARG A 344 -2.44 5.71 -22.15
N ALA A 345 -2.02 4.78 -23.00
CA ALA A 345 -1.18 3.67 -22.61
C ALA A 345 0.12 4.15 -21.90
N ASP A 346 0.70 3.30 -21.07
CA ASP A 346 1.95 3.58 -20.37
C ASP A 346 1.93 4.81 -19.42
N THR A 347 0.75 5.26 -19.02
CA THR A 347 0.62 6.38 -18.09
C THR A 347 0.86 5.94 -16.65
N ILE A 348 1.64 6.75 -15.93
CA ILE A 348 2.03 6.47 -14.55
C ILE A 348 1.46 7.54 -13.63
N LEU A 349 0.73 7.10 -12.61
CA LEU A 349 0.38 7.88 -11.43
C LEU A 349 1.17 7.34 -10.24
N PHE A 350 2.16 8.08 -9.79
CA PHE A 350 3.04 7.68 -8.69
C PHE A 350 2.84 8.59 -7.49
N GLY A 351 2.19 8.07 -6.45
CA GLY A 351 2.00 8.75 -5.17
C GLY A 351 3.14 8.42 -4.20
N CYS A 352 3.47 9.37 -3.35
CA CYS A 352 4.49 9.26 -2.33
C CYS A 352 3.94 9.72 -0.98
N GLY A 353 4.34 9.06 0.13
CA GLY A 353 3.89 9.39 1.49
C GLY A 353 2.38 9.23 1.67
N LEU A 354 1.79 8.20 1.08
CA LEU A 354 0.35 7.91 1.16
C LEU A 354 -0.51 9.12 0.71
N THR A 355 -0.12 9.73 -0.42
CA THR A 355 -0.90 10.79 -1.07
C THR A 355 -2.39 10.43 -1.12
N THR A 356 -3.23 11.39 -0.74
CA THR A 356 -4.67 11.15 -0.61
C THR A 356 -5.46 11.97 -1.64
N LEU A 357 -6.31 11.30 -2.42
CA LEU A 357 -7.21 11.92 -3.39
C LEU A 357 -8.65 11.94 -2.85
N LYS A 358 -9.32 13.08 -2.93
CA LYS A 358 -10.69 13.29 -2.40
C LYS A 358 -11.63 13.80 -3.49
N PRO A 359 -12.53 12.97 -4.05
CA PRO A 359 -13.50 13.41 -5.06
C PRO A 359 -14.65 14.20 -4.42
N VAL A 360 -14.47 15.50 -4.24
CA VAL A 360 -15.38 16.37 -3.46
C VAL A 360 -16.73 16.65 -4.13
N LYS A 361 -16.91 16.29 -5.41
CA LYS A 361 -18.17 16.49 -6.16
C LYS A 361 -19.02 15.24 -6.33
N GLY A 362 -18.59 14.09 -5.76
CA GLY A 362 -19.32 12.82 -5.90
C GLY A 362 -19.04 12.12 -7.25
N THR A 363 -17.94 12.47 -7.89
CA THR A 363 -17.41 11.78 -9.08
C THR A 363 -16.44 10.67 -8.64
N GLU A 364 -15.87 9.95 -9.60
CA GLU A 364 -14.68 9.13 -9.34
C GLU A 364 -13.47 10.03 -9.04
N ALA A 365 -12.51 9.53 -8.27
CA ALA A 365 -11.20 10.18 -8.16
C ALA A 365 -10.34 9.90 -9.41
N ILE A 366 -10.38 8.66 -9.90
CA ILE A 366 -9.63 8.21 -11.08
C ILE A 366 -10.54 7.35 -11.96
N ARG A 367 -10.45 7.59 -13.27
CA ARG A 367 -11.04 6.74 -14.31
C ARG A 367 -10.00 6.43 -15.38
N THR A 368 -9.89 5.16 -15.77
CA THR A 368 -9.02 4.77 -16.88
C THR A 368 -9.82 4.24 -18.07
N SER A 369 -9.33 4.48 -19.27
CA SER A 369 -9.69 3.64 -20.42
C SER A 369 -9.02 2.26 -20.32
N SER A 370 -9.49 1.30 -21.13
CA SER A 370 -8.88 -0.02 -21.25
C SER A 370 -7.64 0.04 -22.15
N VAL A 371 -6.58 0.70 -21.67
CA VAL A 371 -5.31 0.87 -22.39
C VAL A 371 -4.16 0.19 -21.63
N PRO A 372 -3.19 -0.45 -22.32
CA PRO A 372 -2.12 -1.21 -21.67
C PRO A 372 -1.12 -0.33 -20.92
N GLY A 373 -0.38 -0.93 -20.01
CA GLY A 373 0.78 -0.37 -19.36
C GLY A 373 0.51 0.74 -18.33
N VAL A 374 -0.73 1.00 -17.97
CA VAL A 374 -1.07 1.99 -16.92
C VAL A 374 -0.63 1.49 -15.56
N VAL A 375 0.05 2.34 -14.79
CA VAL A 375 0.49 2.04 -13.43
C VAL A 375 0.00 3.11 -12.47
N ILE A 376 -0.71 2.70 -11.42
CA ILE A 376 -1.20 3.57 -10.34
C ILE A 376 -0.63 3.03 -9.03
N SER A 377 0.11 3.85 -8.27
CA SER A 377 0.77 3.36 -7.07
C SER A 377 0.86 4.38 -5.94
N GLY A 378 0.81 3.89 -4.69
CA GLY A 378 1.05 4.69 -3.48
C GLY A 378 -0.02 5.74 -3.18
N ILE A 379 -1.29 5.46 -3.47
CA ILE A 379 -2.40 6.42 -3.39
C ILE A 379 -3.49 5.91 -2.44
N LEU A 380 -3.96 6.79 -1.56
CA LEU A 380 -5.19 6.60 -0.79
C LEU A 380 -6.32 7.41 -1.44
N ILE A 381 -7.47 6.80 -1.68
CA ILE A 381 -8.70 7.48 -2.11
C ILE A 381 -9.66 7.56 -0.93
N ASP A 382 -10.07 8.77 -0.60
CA ASP A 382 -10.89 9.06 0.57
C ASP A 382 -12.26 9.59 0.14
N ALA A 383 -13.33 8.88 0.46
CA ALA A 383 -14.69 9.28 0.10
C ALA A 383 -15.09 10.58 0.81
N CYS A 384 -16.01 11.31 0.19
CA CYS A 384 -16.47 12.61 0.65
C CYS A 384 -17.96 12.61 0.98
N LEU A 385 -18.46 13.78 1.43
CA LEU A 385 -19.86 14.00 1.76
C LEU A 385 -20.78 13.73 0.55
N ASN A 386 -20.39 14.20 -0.64
CA ASN A 386 -21.10 13.90 -1.86
C ASN A 386 -20.82 12.45 -2.28
N LYS A 387 -21.85 11.61 -2.32
CA LYS A 387 -21.73 10.19 -2.67
C LYS A 387 -21.13 10.03 -4.06
N SER A 388 -20.03 9.29 -4.15
CA SER A 388 -19.52 8.76 -5.42
C SER A 388 -20.14 7.39 -5.67
N GLU A 389 -20.73 7.16 -6.85
CA GLU A 389 -21.21 5.84 -7.20
C GLU A 389 -20.07 4.83 -7.35
N ASN A 390 -18.91 5.30 -7.84
CA ASN A 390 -17.63 4.61 -7.78
C ASN A 390 -16.56 5.61 -7.32
N LEU A 391 -15.61 5.18 -6.48
CA LEU A 391 -14.46 6.02 -6.15
C LEU A 391 -13.36 5.90 -7.20
N MET A 392 -13.23 4.72 -7.85
CA MET A 392 -12.30 4.47 -8.94
C MET A 392 -12.90 3.47 -9.94
N ILE A 393 -12.66 3.70 -11.22
CA ILE A 393 -13.02 2.79 -12.31
C ILE A 393 -11.79 2.49 -13.16
N ILE A 394 -11.48 1.20 -13.34
CA ILE A 394 -10.38 0.71 -14.16
C ILE A 394 -10.96 0.05 -15.41
N GLY A 395 -10.72 0.68 -16.56
CA GLY A 395 -11.22 0.23 -17.87
C GLY A 395 -12.69 0.57 -18.12
N GLU A 396 -13.07 0.51 -19.37
CA GLU A 396 -14.44 0.71 -19.82
C GLU A 396 -15.27 -0.57 -19.64
N ASP A 397 -16.55 -0.40 -19.37
CA ASP A 397 -17.50 -1.52 -19.29
C ASP A 397 -17.79 -2.07 -20.72
N SER A 398 -16.91 -2.94 -21.19
CA SER A 398 -16.93 -3.52 -22.52
C SER A 398 -16.84 -5.04 -22.44
N SER A 399 -17.62 -5.74 -23.25
CA SER A 399 -17.53 -7.19 -23.41
C SER A 399 -16.45 -7.63 -24.43
N ALA A 400 -15.73 -6.68 -25.03
CA ALA A 400 -14.67 -6.98 -25.98
C ALA A 400 -13.38 -7.33 -25.22
N PHE A 401 -12.91 -8.55 -25.44
CA PHE A 401 -11.64 -9.03 -24.88
C PHE A 401 -10.46 -8.26 -25.50
N ASN A 402 -9.47 -7.90 -24.68
CA ASN A 402 -8.30 -7.13 -25.11
C ASN A 402 -6.99 -7.85 -24.74
N ASP A 403 -6.40 -8.55 -25.73
CA ASP A 403 -5.14 -9.28 -25.58
C ASP A 403 -3.95 -8.38 -25.17
N GLU A 404 -3.96 -7.09 -25.53
CA GLU A 404 -2.87 -6.16 -25.18
C GLU A 404 -2.79 -5.95 -23.66
N LEU A 405 -3.95 -5.98 -22.97
CA LEU A 405 -4.00 -5.85 -21.50
C LEU A 405 -3.43 -7.08 -20.77
N LEU A 406 -3.38 -8.25 -21.42
CA LEU A 406 -2.76 -9.42 -20.81
C LEU A 406 -1.23 -9.34 -20.87
N SER A 407 -0.70 -8.82 -21.97
CA SER A 407 0.75 -8.70 -22.16
C SER A 407 1.36 -7.49 -21.40
N ASP A 408 0.57 -6.43 -21.23
CA ASP A 408 0.99 -5.21 -20.53
C ASP A 408 -0.17 -4.67 -19.64
N PRO A 409 -0.43 -5.32 -18.50
CA PRO A 409 -1.61 -5.10 -17.67
C PRO A 409 -1.65 -3.72 -17.02
N ILE A 410 -2.88 -3.24 -16.75
CA ILE A 410 -3.06 -2.13 -15.81
C ILE A 410 -2.70 -2.64 -14.42
N THR A 411 -1.90 -1.89 -13.68
CA THR A 411 -1.39 -2.32 -12.36
C THR A 411 -1.69 -1.29 -11.29
N LEU A 412 -2.32 -1.74 -10.20
CA LEU A 412 -2.52 -0.98 -8.98
C LEU A 412 -1.62 -1.55 -7.89
N SER A 413 -0.70 -0.74 -7.33
CA SER A 413 0.20 -1.19 -6.24
C SER A 413 0.10 -0.24 -5.05
N ASP A 414 -0.19 -0.77 -3.85
CA ASP A 414 -0.40 0.04 -2.64
C ASP A 414 -1.44 1.14 -2.87
N VAL A 415 -2.60 0.76 -3.42
CA VAL A 415 -3.75 1.66 -3.61
C VAL A 415 -4.82 1.33 -2.58
N PHE A 416 -5.16 2.33 -1.77
CA PHE A 416 -6.04 2.16 -0.64
C PHE A 416 -7.30 3.01 -0.77
N PHE A 417 -8.39 2.57 -0.13
CA PHE A 417 -9.67 3.27 -0.16
C PHE A 417 -10.22 3.41 1.26
N ARG A 418 -10.81 4.56 1.56
CA ARG A 418 -11.42 4.80 2.85
C ARG A 418 -12.77 5.51 2.70
N VAL A 419 -13.78 5.02 3.42
CA VAL A 419 -15.09 5.67 3.53
C VAL A 419 -15.38 5.97 5.00
N GLY A 420 -15.25 7.23 5.40
CA GLY A 420 -15.44 7.67 6.78
C GLY A 420 -14.15 7.65 7.63
N GLY A 421 -14.29 7.89 8.92
CA GLY A 421 -13.18 7.93 9.88
C GLY A 421 -12.46 9.28 9.94
N ALA A 422 -12.21 9.93 8.81
CA ALA A 422 -11.51 11.22 8.73
C ALA A 422 -12.43 12.42 8.38
N SER A 423 -13.73 12.22 8.39
CA SER A 423 -14.73 13.26 8.07
C SER A 423 -16.04 12.97 8.79
N GLU A 424 -16.81 14.02 9.07
CA GLU A 424 -18.11 13.88 9.74
C GLU A 424 -19.11 13.01 8.98
N ARG A 425 -19.01 12.96 7.66
CA ARG A 425 -19.81 12.12 6.75
C ARG A 425 -19.05 11.82 5.48
N ALA A 426 -19.16 10.58 5.02
CA ALA A 426 -18.64 10.15 3.73
C ALA A 426 -19.55 9.06 3.17
N SER A 427 -19.62 8.90 1.85
CA SER A 427 -20.42 7.82 1.27
C SER A 427 -19.92 7.40 -0.10
N ALA A 428 -20.11 6.11 -0.40
CA ALA A 428 -19.81 5.54 -1.72
C ALA A 428 -20.84 4.46 -2.10
N GLY A 429 -21.01 4.23 -3.38
CA GLY A 429 -21.70 3.03 -3.87
C GLY A 429 -20.72 1.86 -3.84
N THR A 430 -19.72 1.90 -4.73
CA THR A 430 -18.60 0.95 -4.82
C THR A 430 -17.29 1.71 -4.72
N CYS A 431 -16.30 1.19 -3.99
CA CYS A 431 -15.00 1.87 -3.95
C CYS A 431 -14.20 1.65 -5.25
N LEU A 432 -14.09 0.41 -5.71
CA LEU A 432 -13.33 0.07 -6.91
C LEU A 432 -14.14 -0.81 -7.86
N THR A 433 -14.23 -0.39 -9.12
CA THR A 433 -14.75 -1.24 -10.21
C THR A 433 -13.64 -1.52 -11.21
N VAL A 434 -13.35 -2.80 -11.46
CA VAL A 434 -12.35 -3.28 -12.41
C VAL A 434 -13.05 -3.92 -13.59
N ASN A 435 -13.10 -3.21 -14.71
CA ASN A 435 -13.68 -3.71 -15.97
C ASN A 435 -12.60 -4.27 -16.91
N ALA A 436 -11.35 -3.78 -16.81
CA ALA A 436 -10.27 -4.16 -17.70
C ALA A 436 -9.76 -5.58 -17.40
N ASP A 437 -9.57 -6.37 -18.47
CA ASP A 437 -8.95 -7.69 -18.41
C ASP A 437 -7.48 -7.60 -17.93
N GLY A 438 -6.95 -8.69 -17.37
CA GLY A 438 -5.55 -8.84 -17.00
C GLY A 438 -5.06 -7.92 -15.86
N THR A 439 -5.92 -7.07 -15.28
CA THR A 439 -5.52 -6.10 -14.25
C THR A 439 -4.83 -6.77 -13.06
N ILE A 440 -3.72 -6.16 -12.60
CA ILE A 440 -3.00 -6.58 -11.39
C ILE A 440 -3.38 -5.67 -10.24
N LEU A 441 -3.86 -6.27 -9.15
CA LEU A 441 -4.19 -5.62 -7.88
C LEU A 441 -3.19 -6.11 -6.82
N ASP A 442 -2.25 -5.26 -6.40
CA ASP A 442 -1.11 -5.66 -5.58
C ASP A 442 -1.04 -4.83 -4.29
N ASN A 443 -1.52 -5.41 -3.19
CA ASN A 443 -1.67 -4.79 -1.87
C ASN A 443 -2.70 -3.65 -1.86
N LEU A 444 -3.97 -4.01 -1.81
CA LEU A 444 -5.08 -3.07 -1.70
C LEU A 444 -5.81 -3.24 -0.35
N TRP A 445 -6.11 -2.13 0.32
CA TRP A 445 -7.06 -2.12 1.42
C TRP A 445 -8.23 -1.20 1.07
N ILE A 446 -9.43 -1.77 1.08
CA ILE A 446 -10.69 -1.12 0.76
C ILE A 446 -11.54 -1.15 2.02
N TRP A 447 -11.66 -0.03 2.70
CA TRP A 447 -12.15 0.07 4.05
C TRP A 447 -13.33 1.04 4.18
N ARG A 448 -14.48 0.51 4.59
CA ARG A 448 -15.50 1.34 5.21
C ARG A 448 -15.15 1.46 6.68
N ALA A 449 -14.81 2.66 7.15
CA ALA A 449 -14.32 2.85 8.50
C ALA A 449 -15.34 2.39 9.55
N ASP A 450 -14.86 1.62 10.51
CA ASP A 450 -15.63 1.12 11.67
C ASP A 450 -15.37 1.94 12.95
N HIS A 451 -14.39 2.86 12.89
CA HIS A 451 -14.03 3.79 13.95
C HIS A 451 -13.51 5.12 13.38
N GLY A 452 -13.39 6.16 14.24
CA GLY A 452 -13.07 7.51 13.84
C GLY A 452 -14.30 8.42 13.76
N ASP A 453 -14.17 9.58 13.11
CA ASP A 453 -15.27 10.53 12.97
C ASP A 453 -16.23 10.10 11.83
N GLY A 454 -17.52 10.39 12.00
CA GLY A 454 -18.52 10.13 10.95
C GLY A 454 -18.69 8.67 10.60
N VAL A 455 -18.66 7.78 11.59
CA VAL A 455 -18.81 6.33 11.43
C VAL A 455 -20.16 5.86 11.96
N GLY A 456 -20.80 4.93 11.25
CA GLY A 456 -22.07 4.31 11.61
C GLY A 456 -22.91 3.98 10.38
N TRP A 457 -23.82 3.02 10.49
CA TRP A 457 -24.60 2.44 9.39
C TRP A 457 -25.16 3.49 8.41
N ASP A 458 -25.79 4.55 8.92
CA ASP A 458 -26.35 5.64 8.11
C ASP A 458 -25.43 6.87 7.98
N THR A 459 -24.21 6.81 8.51
CA THR A 459 -23.32 7.96 8.57
C THR A 459 -22.21 7.90 7.51
N ASN A 460 -21.61 6.73 7.32
CA ASN A 460 -20.67 6.45 6.24
C ASN A 460 -21.15 5.25 5.38
N PRO A 461 -22.33 5.33 4.77
CA PRO A 461 -22.86 4.23 3.99
C PRO A 461 -21.99 3.94 2.78
N ALA A 462 -21.66 2.66 2.61
CA ALA A 462 -20.95 2.15 1.44
C ALA A 462 -21.42 0.73 1.13
N GLU A 463 -21.89 0.52 -0.10
CA GLU A 463 -22.59 -0.71 -0.45
C GLU A 463 -21.62 -1.88 -0.66
N THR A 464 -20.59 -1.70 -1.50
CA THR A 464 -19.68 -2.77 -1.93
C THR A 464 -18.24 -2.24 -2.00
N GLY A 465 -17.28 -3.04 -1.55
CA GLY A 465 -15.87 -2.65 -1.61
C GLY A 465 -15.34 -2.67 -3.02
N ILE A 466 -15.39 -3.83 -3.68
CA ILE A 466 -14.86 -4.00 -5.03
C ILE A 466 -15.76 -4.87 -5.91
N VAL A 467 -15.87 -4.48 -7.18
CA VAL A 467 -16.50 -5.27 -8.25
C VAL A 467 -15.49 -5.53 -9.36
N ILE A 468 -15.19 -6.79 -9.63
CA ILE A 468 -14.25 -7.23 -10.66
C ILE A 468 -15.03 -7.89 -11.79
N LYS A 469 -15.02 -7.27 -12.97
CA LYS A 469 -15.69 -7.76 -14.19
C LYS A 469 -14.68 -8.24 -15.25
N GLY A 470 -13.47 -7.70 -15.23
CA GLY A 470 -12.39 -8.10 -16.15
C GLY A 470 -11.99 -9.57 -15.95
N ASN A 471 -11.65 -10.25 -17.03
CA ASN A 471 -11.09 -11.59 -16.99
C ASN A 471 -9.58 -11.54 -16.71
N TYR A 472 -9.01 -12.65 -16.25
CA TYR A 472 -7.57 -12.78 -15.96
C TYR A 472 -7.04 -11.77 -14.92
N VAL A 473 -7.92 -11.24 -14.07
CA VAL A 473 -7.51 -10.31 -13.01
C VAL A 473 -6.75 -11.07 -11.92
N ASN A 474 -5.59 -10.56 -11.54
CA ASN A 474 -4.76 -11.10 -10.47
C ASN A 474 -4.78 -10.16 -9.26
N ALA A 475 -5.21 -10.65 -8.11
CA ALA A 475 -5.25 -9.90 -6.86
C ALA A 475 -4.33 -10.55 -5.81
N TYR A 476 -3.34 -9.79 -5.33
CA TYR A 476 -2.34 -10.21 -4.35
C TYR A 476 -2.42 -9.32 -3.10
N GLY A 477 -2.89 -9.86 -1.97
CA GLY A 477 -3.10 -9.06 -0.76
C GLY A 477 -4.28 -8.09 -0.89
N LEU A 478 -5.48 -8.64 -1.02
CA LEU A 478 -6.71 -7.86 -1.09
C LEU A 478 -7.42 -7.88 0.27
N PHE A 479 -7.50 -6.71 0.90
CA PHE A 479 -8.20 -6.50 2.16
C PHE A 479 -9.47 -5.69 1.90
N VAL A 480 -10.65 -6.20 2.28
CA VAL A 480 -11.94 -5.51 2.03
C VAL A 480 -12.85 -5.65 3.24
N GLU A 481 -13.26 -4.53 3.85
CA GLU A 481 -13.85 -4.55 5.18
C GLU A 481 -15.06 -3.65 5.37
N HIS A 482 -16.05 -4.17 6.11
CA HIS A 482 -17.19 -3.50 6.72
C HIS A 482 -18.27 -2.95 5.79
N PHE A 483 -18.28 -3.29 4.51
CA PHE A 483 -19.30 -2.82 3.57
C PHE A 483 -20.69 -3.41 3.90
N GLU A 484 -21.71 -2.63 3.62
CA GLU A 484 -23.11 -2.96 3.97
C GLU A 484 -23.70 -4.11 3.14
N LYS A 485 -23.10 -4.42 1.99
CA LYS A 485 -23.47 -5.57 1.15
C LYS A 485 -22.26 -6.50 0.99
N TYR A 486 -22.01 -6.99 -0.23
CA TYR A 486 -20.85 -7.83 -0.51
C TYR A 486 -19.56 -7.02 -0.38
N GLN A 487 -18.55 -7.58 0.28
CA GLN A 487 -17.24 -6.93 0.31
C GLN A 487 -16.60 -6.98 -1.07
N THR A 488 -16.67 -8.15 -1.72
CA THR A 488 -16.14 -8.40 -3.07
C THR A 488 -17.16 -9.11 -3.94
N ILE A 489 -17.39 -8.58 -5.14
CA ILE A 489 -18.15 -9.25 -6.20
C ILE A 489 -17.19 -9.54 -7.34
N TRP A 490 -17.05 -10.82 -7.72
CA TRP A 490 -16.17 -11.24 -8.80
C TRP A 490 -16.98 -11.88 -9.94
N LYS A 491 -16.83 -11.33 -11.15
CA LYS A 491 -17.59 -11.74 -12.35
C LYS A 491 -16.68 -12.15 -13.53
N GLY A 492 -15.40 -11.82 -13.48
CA GLY A 492 -14.43 -12.17 -14.53
C GLY A 492 -13.96 -13.61 -14.39
N ASN A 493 -13.77 -14.29 -15.51
CA ASN A 493 -13.19 -15.62 -15.57
C ASN A 493 -11.65 -15.58 -15.49
N ASP A 494 -11.06 -16.75 -15.24
CA ASP A 494 -9.61 -16.96 -15.16
C ASP A 494 -8.93 -16.05 -14.10
N GLY A 495 -9.68 -15.66 -13.07
CA GLY A 495 -9.21 -14.81 -11.99
C GLY A 495 -8.38 -15.56 -10.95
N LEU A 496 -7.40 -14.87 -10.38
CA LEU A 496 -6.55 -15.38 -9.30
C LEU A 496 -6.59 -14.43 -8.09
N LEU A 497 -6.93 -14.99 -6.92
CA LEU A 497 -6.88 -14.28 -5.65
C LEU A 497 -5.92 -14.99 -4.69
N VAL A 498 -4.85 -14.32 -4.30
CA VAL A 498 -3.89 -14.85 -3.32
C VAL A 498 -3.80 -13.91 -2.13
N MET A 499 -4.10 -14.41 -0.98
CA MET A 499 -4.29 -13.70 0.28
C MET A 499 -5.45 -12.71 0.21
N TYR A 500 -6.54 -13.10 0.84
CA TYR A 500 -7.71 -12.24 1.07
C TYR A 500 -7.98 -12.10 2.55
N GLN A 501 -8.27 -10.89 2.98
CA GLN A 501 -8.71 -10.61 4.34
C GLN A 501 -9.98 -9.78 4.27
N SER A 502 -10.96 -10.14 5.09
CA SER A 502 -12.21 -9.39 5.14
C SER A 502 -12.82 -9.44 6.53
N GLU A 503 -13.32 -8.31 6.94
CA GLU A 503 -14.15 -8.18 8.14
C GLU A 503 -15.57 -7.77 7.73
N LEU A 504 -16.57 -8.52 8.22
CA LEU A 504 -17.98 -8.20 7.98
C LEU A 504 -18.37 -6.94 8.77
N PRO A 505 -19.46 -6.22 8.40
CA PRO A 505 -19.83 -5.00 9.09
C PRO A 505 -20.15 -5.24 10.57
N TYR A 506 -19.59 -4.41 11.44
CA TYR A 506 -19.75 -4.47 12.90
C TYR A 506 -21.01 -3.75 13.40
N ASP A 507 -21.51 -2.81 12.60
CA ASP A 507 -22.51 -1.80 12.96
C ASP A 507 -23.89 -2.04 12.37
N VAL A 508 -24.22 -3.30 12.04
CA VAL A 508 -25.55 -3.68 11.59
C VAL A 508 -26.58 -3.30 12.66
N PRO A 509 -27.58 -2.45 12.38
CA PRO A 509 -28.47 -1.93 13.43
C PRO A 509 -29.50 -2.96 13.89
N GLU A 510 -29.99 -3.80 12.97
CA GLU A 510 -30.96 -4.87 13.24
C GLU A 510 -30.89 -5.96 12.16
N PRO A 511 -31.29 -7.20 12.41
CA PRO A 511 -31.17 -8.31 11.44
C PRO A 511 -31.94 -8.06 10.13
N SER A 512 -33.01 -7.25 10.15
CA SER A 512 -33.79 -6.92 8.96
C SER A 512 -33.07 -5.95 8.02
N ALA A 513 -32.11 -5.18 8.52
CA ALA A 513 -31.34 -4.22 7.73
C ALA A 513 -30.24 -4.88 6.88
N TRP A 514 -29.86 -6.13 7.21
CA TRP A 514 -28.74 -6.81 6.54
C TRP A 514 -29.17 -8.17 5.98
N ARG A 515 -29.88 -8.12 4.84
CA ARG A 515 -30.41 -9.31 4.18
C ARG A 515 -30.16 -9.28 2.68
N SER A 516 -29.61 -10.36 2.15
CA SER A 516 -29.35 -10.58 0.73
C SER A 516 -30.48 -11.35 0.03
N HIS A 517 -30.35 -11.60 -1.28
CA HIS A 517 -31.29 -12.38 -2.11
C HIS A 517 -32.75 -11.92 -1.99
N GLY A 518 -32.95 -10.60 -2.12
CA GLY A 518 -34.31 -10.04 -2.00
C GLY A 518 -34.94 -10.14 -0.62
N GLY A 519 -34.13 -10.35 0.43
CA GLY A 519 -34.58 -10.51 1.81
C GLY A 519 -34.70 -11.97 2.26
N GLU A 520 -34.31 -12.93 1.43
CA GLU A 520 -34.45 -14.36 1.74
C GLU A 520 -33.34 -14.88 2.65
N LYS A 521 -32.08 -14.41 2.45
CA LYS A 521 -30.93 -14.84 3.24
C LYS A 521 -30.49 -13.78 4.26
N SER A 522 -30.03 -14.20 5.42
CA SER A 522 -29.44 -13.33 6.44
C SER A 522 -28.00 -13.02 6.07
N GLY A 523 -27.64 -11.74 6.09
CA GLY A 523 -26.31 -11.26 5.75
C GLY A 523 -26.00 -11.22 4.25
N TYR A 524 -24.79 -10.79 3.95
CA TYR A 524 -24.17 -10.79 2.62
C TYR A 524 -22.81 -11.47 2.73
N ALA A 525 -22.54 -12.45 1.86
CA ALA A 525 -21.22 -13.08 1.81
C ALA A 525 -20.10 -12.05 1.62
N SER A 526 -18.95 -12.33 2.20
CA SER A 526 -17.79 -11.47 1.96
C SER A 526 -17.38 -11.51 0.50
N ILE A 527 -17.27 -12.69 -0.10
CA ILE A 527 -17.00 -12.87 -1.53
C ILE A 527 -18.23 -13.46 -2.20
N LYS A 528 -18.68 -12.81 -3.26
CA LYS A 528 -19.62 -13.38 -4.21
C LYS A 528 -18.93 -13.60 -5.55
N ILE A 529 -18.75 -14.85 -5.95
CA ILE A 529 -18.37 -15.24 -7.29
C ILE A 529 -19.68 -15.37 -8.09
N ASP A 530 -19.85 -14.57 -9.13
CA ASP A 530 -21.11 -14.41 -9.84
C ASP A 530 -20.89 -14.63 -11.34
N ASP A 531 -21.52 -15.67 -11.89
CA ASP A 531 -21.44 -16.04 -13.32
C ASP A 531 -20.02 -16.38 -13.81
N VAL A 532 -19.22 -17.07 -12.96
CA VAL A 532 -17.82 -17.44 -13.24
C VAL A 532 -17.70 -18.96 -13.29
N THR A 533 -16.99 -19.48 -14.28
CA THR A 533 -16.69 -20.91 -14.44
C THR A 533 -15.26 -21.28 -14.01
N ASP A 534 -14.31 -20.38 -14.20
CA ASP A 534 -12.88 -20.60 -13.94
C ASP A 534 -12.32 -19.54 -12.99
N TRP A 535 -11.88 -19.97 -11.78
CA TRP A 535 -11.33 -19.06 -10.79
C TRP A 535 -10.50 -19.77 -9.73
N GLN A 536 -9.49 -19.10 -9.20
CA GLN A 536 -8.63 -19.68 -8.17
C GLN A 536 -8.46 -18.73 -6.97
N GLY A 537 -8.58 -19.28 -5.75
CA GLY A 537 -8.36 -18.56 -4.50
C GLY A 537 -7.43 -19.31 -3.54
N TYR A 538 -6.53 -18.57 -2.88
CA TYR A 538 -5.56 -19.13 -1.94
C TYR A 538 -5.44 -18.25 -0.70
N GLY A 539 -5.49 -18.87 0.50
CA GLY A 539 -5.27 -18.16 1.75
C GLY A 539 -6.32 -17.09 2.03
N ILE A 540 -7.58 -17.49 2.22
CA ILE A 540 -8.72 -16.58 2.42
C ILE A 540 -9.12 -16.58 3.89
N GLY A 541 -9.09 -15.41 4.54
CA GLY A 541 -9.54 -15.19 5.91
C GLY A 541 -10.75 -14.24 5.96
N ILE A 542 -11.85 -14.68 6.56
CA ILE A 542 -13.07 -13.89 6.72
C ILE A 542 -13.45 -13.85 8.20
N TYR A 543 -13.57 -12.63 8.73
CA TYR A 543 -13.72 -12.36 10.15
C TYR A 543 -15.06 -11.71 10.46
N SER A 544 -15.67 -12.10 11.57
CA SER A 544 -16.95 -11.57 12.03
C SER A 544 -16.83 -11.02 13.44
N TYR A 545 -17.42 -9.85 13.66
CA TYR A 545 -17.62 -9.25 14.97
C TYR A 545 -18.99 -8.59 15.05
N ASN A 546 -19.92 -9.21 15.73
CA ASN A 546 -21.26 -8.67 15.94
C ASN A 546 -21.27 -7.70 17.12
N ARG A 547 -20.80 -6.46 16.89
CA ARG A 547 -20.67 -5.42 17.91
C ARG A 547 -22.03 -4.87 18.34
N ASP A 548 -22.84 -4.44 17.37
CA ASP A 548 -24.05 -3.66 17.65
C ASP A 548 -25.33 -4.52 17.61
N CYS A 549 -25.35 -5.57 16.80
CA CYS A 549 -26.51 -6.45 16.65
C CYS A 549 -26.10 -7.93 16.53
N LYS A 550 -26.96 -8.80 17.04
CA LYS A 550 -26.84 -10.24 16.84
C LYS A 550 -27.43 -10.61 15.48
N VAL A 551 -26.58 -10.80 14.50
CA VAL A 551 -26.96 -11.16 13.14
C VAL A 551 -26.12 -12.33 12.66
N GLU A 552 -26.75 -13.28 11.99
CA GLU A 552 -26.09 -14.44 11.41
C GLU A 552 -25.78 -14.17 9.94
N GLU A 553 -24.58 -14.51 9.53
CA GLU A 553 -24.17 -14.62 8.13
C GLU A 553 -24.28 -16.06 7.66
N VAL A 554 -25.07 -16.31 6.61
CA VAL A 554 -25.32 -17.69 6.16
C VAL A 554 -24.10 -18.32 5.52
N SER A 555 -23.33 -17.55 4.76
CA SER A 555 -22.19 -18.03 3.99
C SER A 555 -21.09 -16.97 3.86
N ALA A 556 -19.85 -17.30 4.19
CA ALA A 556 -18.72 -16.39 4.01
C ALA A 556 -18.38 -16.17 2.52
N ILE A 557 -18.55 -17.19 1.69
CA ILE A 557 -18.33 -17.15 0.24
C ILE A 557 -19.54 -17.75 -0.47
N GLU A 558 -20.05 -17.04 -1.48
CA GLU A 558 -21.09 -17.52 -2.39
C GLU A 558 -20.49 -17.85 -3.76
N LEU A 559 -20.73 -19.08 -4.23
CA LEU A 559 -20.34 -19.57 -5.55
C LEU A 559 -21.56 -19.95 -6.38
N PRO A 560 -21.51 -19.86 -7.74
CA PRO A 560 -22.54 -20.39 -8.61
C PRO A 560 -22.72 -21.91 -8.42
N GLU A 561 -23.92 -22.43 -8.69
CA GLU A 561 -24.16 -23.88 -8.62
C GLU A 561 -23.35 -24.68 -9.65
N GLU A 562 -23.07 -24.08 -10.82
CA GLU A 562 -22.36 -24.69 -11.96
C GLU A 562 -20.89 -24.22 -12.05
N ALA A 563 -20.22 -23.92 -10.95
CA ALA A 563 -18.81 -23.51 -10.91
C ALA A 563 -17.87 -24.73 -11.10
N GLU A 564 -17.63 -25.12 -12.36
CA GLU A 564 -16.91 -26.36 -12.70
C GLU A 564 -15.41 -26.32 -12.35
N ASN A 565 -14.74 -25.19 -12.59
CA ASN A 565 -13.29 -25.02 -12.38
C ASN A 565 -12.96 -23.95 -11.32
N VAL A 566 -13.88 -23.66 -10.40
CA VAL A 566 -13.58 -22.81 -9.26
C VAL A 566 -12.86 -23.64 -8.19
N THR A 567 -11.63 -23.24 -7.87
CA THR A 567 -10.81 -23.92 -6.84
C THR A 567 -10.39 -22.96 -5.76
N ILE A 568 -10.51 -23.38 -4.51
CA ILE A 568 -10.09 -22.58 -3.36
C ILE A 568 -9.26 -23.46 -2.42
N ARG A 569 -8.14 -22.91 -1.93
CA ARG A 569 -7.28 -23.59 -0.92
C ARG A 569 -7.12 -22.70 0.30
N ASN A 570 -7.19 -23.36 1.47
CA ASN A 570 -6.89 -22.77 2.76
C ASN A 570 -7.77 -21.54 3.07
N VAL A 571 -9.05 -21.81 3.33
CA VAL A 571 -10.01 -20.82 3.79
C VAL A 571 -10.23 -20.95 5.29
N LEU A 572 -10.36 -19.82 5.97
CA LEU A 572 -10.82 -19.80 7.34
C LEU A 572 -11.86 -18.73 7.59
N THR A 573 -12.74 -19.00 8.54
CA THR A 573 -13.61 -18.01 9.17
C THR A 573 -13.30 -17.92 10.65
N VAL A 574 -13.40 -16.72 11.22
CA VAL A 574 -13.10 -16.46 12.63
C VAL A 574 -14.21 -15.60 13.24
N MET A 575 -14.69 -15.99 14.41
CA MET A 575 -15.52 -15.13 15.23
C MET A 575 -14.66 -14.35 16.21
N LEU A 576 -14.46 -13.06 15.95
CA LEU A 576 -13.65 -12.20 16.81
C LEU A 576 -14.36 -11.93 18.13
N SER A 577 -15.64 -11.56 18.09
CA SER A 577 -16.50 -11.34 19.27
C SER A 577 -17.97 -11.26 18.89
N GLY A 578 -18.86 -11.31 19.90
CA GLY A 578 -20.32 -11.33 19.70
C GLY A 578 -20.86 -12.74 19.46
N ASN A 579 -22.08 -12.86 18.98
CA ASN A 579 -22.74 -14.08 18.49
C ASN A 579 -24.10 -13.77 17.83
N PRO A 580 -24.67 -14.61 16.91
CA PRO A 580 -23.96 -15.62 16.16
C PRO A 580 -22.99 -14.98 15.17
N GLY A 581 -22.23 -15.76 14.44
CA GLY A 581 -21.33 -15.32 13.39
C GLY A 581 -21.69 -15.96 12.05
N ILE A 582 -20.71 -16.60 11.42
CA ILE A 582 -20.82 -17.21 10.09
C ILE A 582 -21.22 -18.68 10.22
N SER A 583 -22.27 -19.07 9.50
CA SER A 583 -22.80 -20.45 9.56
C SER A 583 -22.10 -21.42 8.65
N ASN A 584 -21.58 -20.97 7.49
CA ASN A 584 -20.89 -21.81 6.52
C ASN A 584 -19.74 -21.05 5.87
N ILE A 585 -18.70 -21.77 5.46
CA ILE A 585 -17.55 -21.17 4.78
C ILE A 585 -17.91 -20.88 3.31
N ILE A 586 -18.38 -21.89 2.56
CA ILE A 586 -18.74 -21.76 1.15
C ILE A 586 -20.14 -22.30 0.92
N ASN A 587 -21.06 -21.50 0.43
CA ASN A 587 -22.47 -21.82 0.24
C ASN A 587 -23.04 -22.46 1.52
N GLU A 588 -23.56 -23.68 1.45
CA GLU A 588 -24.06 -24.43 2.60
C GLU A 588 -23.04 -25.43 3.17
N THR A 589 -21.74 -25.16 2.96
CA THR A 589 -20.67 -26.12 3.25
C THR A 589 -19.58 -25.52 4.13
N GLY A 590 -18.98 -26.34 4.96
CA GLY A 590 -17.91 -25.99 5.88
C GLY A 590 -18.37 -25.86 7.32
N GLY A 591 -17.46 -25.47 8.20
CA GLY A 591 -17.74 -25.27 9.61
C GLY A 591 -18.40 -23.91 9.89
N HIS A 592 -18.92 -23.76 11.09
CA HIS A 592 -19.50 -22.52 11.60
C HIS A 592 -18.64 -21.88 12.68
N VAL A 593 -18.78 -20.59 12.87
CA VAL A 593 -18.16 -19.82 13.96
C VAL A 593 -19.24 -19.01 14.66
N TYR A 594 -19.60 -19.38 15.90
CA TYR A 594 -20.72 -18.80 16.64
C TYR A 594 -20.32 -18.11 17.94
N HIS A 595 -19.14 -18.40 18.47
CA HIS A 595 -18.65 -17.85 19.72
C HIS A 595 -17.29 -17.19 19.52
N ALA A 596 -17.00 -16.19 20.33
CA ALA A 596 -15.72 -15.51 20.32
C ALA A 596 -14.56 -16.50 20.41
N GLY A 597 -13.63 -16.44 19.47
CA GLY A 597 -12.49 -17.34 19.35
C GLY A 597 -12.72 -18.59 18.52
N ASP A 598 -13.96 -18.86 18.07
CA ASP A 598 -14.22 -19.97 17.15
C ASP A 598 -13.47 -19.71 15.81
N VAL A 599 -12.89 -20.79 15.27
CA VAL A 599 -12.21 -20.81 13.98
C VAL A 599 -12.68 -22.03 13.20
N ALA A 600 -13.28 -21.84 12.04
CA ALA A 600 -13.59 -22.91 11.11
C ALA A 600 -12.66 -22.84 9.91
N ARG A 601 -12.28 -23.98 9.35
CA ARG A 601 -11.32 -24.09 8.25
C ARG A 601 -11.80 -25.04 7.17
N LEU A 602 -11.44 -24.72 5.92
CA LEU A 602 -11.67 -25.57 4.77
C LEU A 602 -10.37 -25.62 3.94
N LEU A 603 -9.82 -26.83 3.74
CA LEU A 603 -8.55 -27.00 3.04
C LEU A 603 -8.69 -26.85 1.53
N HIS A 604 -9.74 -27.45 0.97
CA HIS A 604 -9.96 -27.46 -0.48
C HIS A 604 -11.44 -27.30 -0.83
N TRP A 605 -11.69 -26.54 -1.87
CA TRP A 605 -12.93 -26.53 -2.63
C TRP A 605 -12.64 -26.80 -4.10
N PRO A 606 -13.36 -27.64 -4.83
CA PRO A 606 -14.42 -28.54 -4.31
C PRO A 606 -13.87 -29.54 -3.27
N ILE A 607 -14.74 -29.92 -2.33
CA ILE A 607 -14.37 -30.89 -1.30
C ILE A 607 -14.06 -32.24 -1.94
N ARG A 608 -12.89 -32.79 -1.67
CA ARG A 608 -12.39 -34.07 -2.22
C ARG A 608 -12.47 -35.21 -1.22
N SER A 609 -12.42 -34.87 0.08
CA SER A 609 -12.43 -35.84 1.18
C SER A 609 -12.96 -35.20 2.47
N ASP A 610 -13.32 -36.04 3.47
CA ASP A 610 -13.70 -35.54 4.79
C ASP A 610 -12.54 -34.80 5.51
N ALA A 611 -11.31 -35.07 5.12
CA ALA A 611 -10.13 -34.36 5.65
C ALA A 611 -10.06 -32.90 5.22
N ASP A 612 -10.76 -32.50 4.17
CA ASP A 612 -10.81 -31.12 3.69
C ASP A 612 -11.70 -30.22 4.58
N ARG A 613 -12.51 -30.83 5.46
CA ARG A 613 -13.41 -30.17 6.41
C ARG A 613 -12.81 -30.23 7.80
N GLN A 614 -12.25 -29.15 8.31
CA GLN A 614 -11.66 -29.11 9.66
C GLN A 614 -12.06 -27.87 10.47
#